data_efe3999c2d257e7c4818b0e005eb5977
#
_entry.id   efe3999c2d257e7c4818b0e005eb5977
#
_cell.length_a   1.000
_cell.length_b   1.000
_cell.length_c   1.000
_cell.angle_alpha   90.00
_cell.angle_beta   90.00
_cell.angle_gamma   90.00
#
_symmetry.space_group_name_H-M   'P 1'
#
loop_
_entity.id
_entity.type
_entity.pdbx_description
1 polymer ?
#
loop_
_entity_poly.entity_id
_entity_poly.type
_entity_poly.pdbx_seq_one_letter_code
_entity_poly.pdbx_strand_id
1 'polypeptide(L)'
;MFMGFLIAALGLFLIVYPFAAGAITTVLLGWILIFVGIAQFVFALHSRSAGRFFLKALMGALYGLCGIVLAFFPVAGLAALTALLAALLLLYAILLMAIAFQIRPVSGWGWFLADGIASLLLSILIFAKWPASSIWAIGTLVGIAVLTSGMTRILIASGIRGGASAVENVVRHA
;
A
#
# COMPACT_ATOMS: atom_id res chain seq x y z
N MET A 1 -4.07 8.33 -22.11
CA MET A 1 -4.44 9.57 -21.41
C MET A 1 -5.78 9.48 -20.69
N PHE A 2 -6.86 9.09 -21.35
CA PHE A 2 -8.19 8.98 -20.73
C PHE A 2 -8.20 8.09 -19.46
N MET A 3 -7.60 6.89 -19.52
CA MET A 3 -7.46 6.02 -18.35
C MET A 3 -6.67 6.66 -17.20
N GLY A 4 -5.61 7.41 -17.49
CA GLY A 4 -4.82 8.10 -16.45
C GLY A 4 -5.63 9.19 -15.76
N PHE A 5 -6.42 9.93 -16.53
CA PHE A 5 -7.31 10.97 -16.00
C PHE A 5 -8.42 10.38 -15.11
N LEU A 6 -9.04 9.26 -15.54
CA LEU A 6 -10.04 8.56 -14.73
C LEU A 6 -9.46 8.06 -13.41
N ILE A 7 -8.26 7.48 -13.44
CA ILE A 7 -7.59 6.99 -12.23
C ILE A 7 -7.21 8.15 -11.30
N ALA A 8 -6.73 9.27 -11.85
CA ALA A 8 -6.42 10.46 -11.05
C ALA A 8 -7.67 11.06 -10.40
N ALA A 9 -8.77 11.17 -11.16
CA ALA A 9 -10.06 11.63 -10.64
C ALA A 9 -10.61 10.71 -9.54
N LEU A 10 -10.46 9.38 -9.73
CA LEU A 10 -10.82 8.39 -8.72
C LEU A 10 -9.97 8.53 -7.46
N GLY A 11 -8.65 8.75 -7.60
CA GLY A 11 -7.75 8.99 -6.47
C GLY A 11 -8.14 10.24 -5.67
N LEU A 12 -8.51 11.32 -6.36
CA LEU A 12 -9.00 12.55 -5.73
C LEU A 12 -10.32 12.30 -4.98
N PHE A 13 -11.24 11.56 -5.57
CA PHE A 13 -12.50 11.16 -4.92
C PHE A 13 -12.25 10.34 -3.65
N LEU A 14 -11.30 9.40 -3.68
CA LEU A 14 -10.94 8.58 -2.52
C LEU A 14 -10.32 9.40 -1.38
N ILE A 15 -9.60 10.50 -1.68
CA ILE A 15 -9.07 11.43 -0.69
C ILE A 15 -10.21 12.21 -0.01
N VAL A 16 -11.26 12.56 -0.76
CA VAL A 16 -12.43 13.28 -0.22
C VAL A 16 -13.30 12.36 0.67
N TYR A 17 -13.36 11.06 0.33
CA TYR A 17 -14.12 10.06 1.09
C TYR A 17 -13.22 8.96 1.67
N PRO A 18 -12.32 9.29 2.62
CA PRO A 18 -11.28 8.35 3.08
C PRO A 18 -11.85 7.13 3.80
N PHE A 19 -12.97 7.26 4.51
CA PHE A 19 -13.62 6.13 5.16
C PHE A 19 -14.13 5.10 4.15
N ALA A 20 -14.80 5.54 3.08
CA ALA A 20 -15.29 4.64 2.04
C ALA A 20 -14.12 3.96 1.32
N ALA A 21 -13.06 4.71 1.01
CA ALA A 21 -11.84 4.18 0.41
C ALA A 21 -11.20 3.09 1.29
N GLY A 22 -11.04 3.36 2.59
CA GLY A 22 -10.49 2.43 3.55
C GLY A 22 -11.35 1.17 3.71
N ALA A 23 -12.68 1.33 3.83
CA ALA A 23 -13.60 0.21 3.96
C ALA A 23 -13.60 -0.70 2.73
N ILE A 24 -13.69 -0.11 1.52
CA ILE A 24 -13.62 -0.88 0.26
C ILE A 24 -12.30 -1.63 0.16
N THR A 25 -11.18 -0.96 0.45
CA THR A 25 -9.85 -1.59 0.43
C THR A 25 -9.76 -2.75 1.41
N THR A 26 -10.30 -2.59 2.63
CA THR A 26 -10.31 -3.64 3.66
C THR A 26 -11.12 -4.85 3.21
N VAL A 27 -12.31 -4.64 2.63
CA VAL A 27 -13.15 -5.72 2.09
C VAL A 27 -12.46 -6.43 0.93
N LEU A 28 -11.86 -5.70 -0.01
CA LEU A 28 -11.12 -6.29 -1.13
C LEU A 28 -9.93 -7.12 -0.64
N LEU A 29 -9.15 -6.60 0.31
CA LEU A 29 -8.07 -7.36 0.94
C LEU A 29 -8.59 -8.61 1.65
N GLY A 30 -9.74 -8.51 2.32
CA GLY A 30 -10.40 -9.66 2.94
C GLY A 30 -10.69 -10.78 1.95
N TRP A 31 -11.30 -10.46 0.82
CA TRP A 31 -11.56 -11.44 -0.23
C TRP A 31 -10.28 -12.04 -0.82
N ILE A 32 -9.28 -11.21 -1.09
CA ILE A 32 -7.97 -11.68 -1.57
C ILE A 32 -7.35 -12.67 -0.57
N LEU A 33 -7.39 -12.36 0.74
CA LEU A 33 -6.84 -13.24 1.77
C LEU A 33 -7.62 -14.55 1.90
N ILE A 34 -8.96 -14.54 1.71
CA ILE A 34 -9.76 -15.77 1.67
C ILE A 34 -9.30 -16.66 0.51
N PHE A 35 -9.14 -16.10 -0.70
CA PHE A 35 -8.67 -16.87 -1.85
C PHE A 35 -7.25 -17.39 -1.66
N VAL A 36 -6.35 -16.57 -1.10
CA VAL A 36 -4.99 -17.00 -0.76
C VAL A 36 -5.01 -18.11 0.29
N GLY A 37 -5.86 -18.00 1.32
CA GLY A 37 -6.05 -19.03 2.34
C GLY A 37 -6.50 -20.37 1.77
N ILE A 38 -7.49 -20.34 0.88
CA ILE A 38 -7.98 -21.54 0.17
C ILE A 38 -6.86 -22.14 -0.69
N ALA A 39 -6.17 -21.31 -1.49
CA ALA A 39 -5.07 -21.80 -2.32
C ALA A 39 -3.95 -22.41 -1.48
N GLN A 40 -3.58 -21.79 -0.36
CA GLN A 40 -2.56 -22.30 0.55
C GLN A 40 -2.98 -23.63 1.19
N PHE A 41 -4.26 -23.79 1.51
CA PHE A 41 -4.79 -25.05 2.01
C PHE A 41 -4.75 -26.17 0.96
N VAL A 42 -5.10 -25.87 -0.28
CA VAL A 42 -4.97 -26.80 -1.41
C VAL A 42 -3.51 -27.21 -1.61
N PHE A 43 -2.57 -26.27 -1.55
CA PHE A 43 -1.14 -26.58 -1.60
C PHE A 43 -0.64 -27.39 -0.41
N ALA A 44 -1.28 -27.27 0.76
CA ALA A 44 -0.97 -28.11 1.91
C ALA A 44 -1.29 -29.58 1.63
N LEU A 45 -2.44 -29.88 1.00
CA LEU A 45 -2.87 -31.24 0.66
C LEU A 45 -1.87 -31.97 -0.26
N HIS A 46 -1.13 -31.24 -1.09
CA HIS A 46 -0.11 -31.79 -1.98
C HIS A 46 1.28 -31.92 -1.33
N SER A 47 1.39 -31.66 -0.04
CA SER A 47 2.68 -31.72 0.67
C SER A 47 3.06 -33.16 1.02
N ARG A 48 4.27 -33.59 0.63
CA ARG A 48 4.78 -34.95 0.87
C ARG A 48 5.28 -35.19 2.32
N SER A 49 5.33 -34.17 3.16
CA SER A 49 5.83 -34.26 4.55
C SER A 49 4.78 -33.72 5.51
N ALA A 50 4.50 -34.46 6.58
CA ALA A 50 3.53 -34.07 7.61
C ALA A 50 3.83 -32.68 8.23
N GLY A 51 5.09 -32.37 8.51
CA GLY A 51 5.49 -31.05 9.03
C GLY A 51 5.17 -29.92 8.05
N ARG A 52 5.46 -30.08 6.77
CA ARG A 52 5.13 -29.10 5.72
C ARG A 52 3.64 -28.98 5.48
N PHE A 53 2.89 -30.09 5.57
CA PHE A 53 1.44 -30.06 5.53
C PHE A 53 0.87 -29.20 6.64
N PHE A 54 1.25 -29.50 7.89
CA PHE A 54 0.74 -28.77 9.06
C PHE A 54 1.05 -27.28 8.99
N LEU A 55 2.26 -26.92 8.62
CA LEU A 55 2.68 -25.50 8.55
C LEU A 55 1.92 -24.73 7.47
N LYS A 56 1.74 -25.34 6.29
CA LYS A 56 0.95 -24.72 5.19
C LYS A 56 -0.55 -24.66 5.51
N ALA A 57 -1.10 -25.71 6.14
CA ALA A 57 -2.50 -25.72 6.53
C ALA A 57 -2.79 -24.66 7.61
N LEU A 58 -1.89 -24.53 8.59
CA LEU A 58 -1.98 -23.48 9.61
C LEU A 58 -1.95 -22.09 8.99
N MET A 59 -1.00 -21.83 8.08
CA MET A 59 -0.92 -20.56 7.36
C MET A 59 -2.16 -20.30 6.51
N GLY A 60 -2.67 -21.32 5.81
CA GLY A 60 -3.92 -21.22 5.04
C GLY A 60 -5.11 -20.88 5.91
N ALA A 61 -5.24 -21.51 7.08
CA ALA A 61 -6.28 -21.22 8.06
C ALA A 61 -6.16 -19.79 8.61
N LEU A 62 -4.96 -19.34 8.94
CA LEU A 62 -4.72 -17.96 9.40
C LEU A 62 -5.10 -16.93 8.34
N TYR A 63 -4.67 -17.12 7.08
CA TYR A 63 -5.06 -16.23 5.98
C TYR A 63 -6.57 -16.23 5.77
N GLY A 64 -7.22 -17.40 5.80
CA GLY A 64 -8.67 -17.51 5.66
C GLY A 64 -9.44 -16.82 6.78
N LEU A 65 -9.04 -17.03 8.03
CA LEU A 65 -9.65 -16.36 9.20
C LEU A 65 -9.45 -14.84 9.15
N CYS A 66 -8.23 -14.37 8.90
CA CYS A 66 -7.98 -12.94 8.73
C CYS A 66 -8.83 -12.36 7.59
N GLY A 67 -8.92 -13.07 6.46
CA GLY A 67 -9.71 -12.66 5.32
C GLY A 67 -11.21 -12.55 5.66
N ILE A 68 -11.76 -13.52 6.38
CA ILE A 68 -13.16 -13.48 6.84
C ILE A 68 -13.39 -12.26 7.75
N VAL A 69 -12.51 -12.03 8.71
CA VAL A 69 -12.63 -10.86 9.61
C VAL A 69 -12.60 -9.54 8.81
N LEU A 70 -11.68 -9.39 7.86
CA LEU A 70 -11.60 -8.18 7.05
C LEU A 70 -12.78 -8.00 6.10
N ALA A 71 -13.31 -9.08 5.53
CA ALA A 71 -14.43 -9.03 4.59
C ALA A 71 -15.78 -8.73 5.27
N PHE A 72 -16.03 -9.35 6.42
CA PHE A 72 -17.33 -9.25 7.10
C PHE A 72 -17.38 -8.21 8.21
N PHE A 73 -16.23 -7.82 8.76
CA PHE A 73 -16.11 -6.78 9.79
C PHE A 73 -15.17 -5.66 9.34
N PRO A 74 -15.52 -4.90 8.30
CA PRO A 74 -14.59 -3.96 7.67
C PRO A 74 -14.11 -2.85 8.61
N VAL A 75 -14.92 -2.41 9.58
CA VAL A 75 -14.53 -1.39 10.56
C VAL A 75 -13.46 -1.92 11.51
N ALA A 76 -13.64 -3.12 12.05
CA ALA A 76 -12.65 -3.76 12.90
C ALA A 76 -11.37 -4.11 12.12
N GLY A 77 -11.53 -4.60 10.89
CA GLY A 77 -10.43 -4.87 9.97
C GLY A 77 -9.63 -3.61 9.64
N LEU A 78 -10.31 -2.50 9.37
CA LEU A 78 -9.69 -1.21 9.11
C LEU A 78 -8.88 -0.72 10.33
N ALA A 79 -9.42 -0.87 11.53
CA ALA A 79 -8.71 -0.52 12.76
C ALA A 79 -7.47 -1.40 12.97
N ALA A 80 -7.56 -2.71 12.73
CA ALA A 80 -6.43 -3.63 12.83
C ALA A 80 -5.35 -3.32 11.78
N LEU A 81 -5.74 -3.09 10.52
CA LEU A 81 -4.80 -2.70 9.46
C LEU A 81 -4.10 -1.37 9.75
N THR A 82 -4.82 -0.41 10.33
CA THR A 82 -4.24 0.89 10.71
C THR A 82 -3.23 0.74 11.85
N ALA A 83 -3.53 -0.10 12.85
CA ALA A 83 -2.58 -0.39 13.93
C ALA A 83 -1.32 -1.09 13.39
N LEU A 84 -1.48 -2.04 12.48
CA LEU A 84 -0.36 -2.70 11.80
C LEU A 84 0.47 -1.69 10.99
N LEU A 85 -0.19 -0.82 10.22
CA LEU A 85 0.46 0.25 9.46
C LEU A 85 1.29 1.15 10.39
N ALA A 86 0.70 1.60 11.50
CA ALA A 86 1.40 2.45 12.46
C ALA A 86 2.61 1.74 13.08
N ALA A 87 2.49 0.45 13.40
CA ALA A 87 3.62 -0.34 13.90
C ALA A 87 4.74 -0.48 12.85
N LEU A 88 4.38 -0.72 11.59
CA LEU A 88 5.35 -0.79 10.49
C LEU A 88 6.02 0.55 10.22
N LEU A 89 5.28 1.67 10.28
CA LEU A 89 5.84 3.01 10.17
C LEU A 89 6.81 3.33 11.32
N LEU A 90 6.49 2.88 12.54
CA LEU A 90 7.38 3.03 13.68
C LEU A 90 8.71 2.28 13.46
N LEU A 91 8.62 1.02 13.05
CA LEU A 91 9.79 0.22 12.72
C LEU A 91 10.62 0.84 11.59
N TYR A 92 9.95 1.27 10.52
CA TYR A 92 10.56 1.97 9.39
C TYR A 92 11.29 3.24 9.83
N ALA A 93 10.66 4.07 10.67
CA ALA A 93 11.25 5.28 11.21
C ALA A 93 12.54 4.99 12.00
N ILE A 94 12.51 3.98 12.89
CA ILE A 94 13.68 3.56 13.68
C ILE A 94 14.82 3.11 12.76
N LEU A 95 14.51 2.28 11.76
CA LEU A 95 15.50 1.79 10.80
C LEU A 95 16.12 2.93 9.98
N LEU A 96 15.30 3.86 9.48
CA LEU A 96 15.82 5.02 8.73
C LEU A 96 16.70 5.92 9.58
N MET A 97 16.32 6.17 10.82
CA MET A 97 17.15 6.96 11.76
C MET A 97 18.48 6.24 12.04
N ALA A 98 18.45 4.93 12.25
CA ALA A 98 19.66 4.13 12.44
C ALA A 98 20.59 4.20 11.22
N ILE A 99 20.03 4.04 10.01
CA ILE A 99 20.77 4.18 8.74
C ILE A 99 21.35 5.59 8.61
N ALA A 100 20.55 6.63 8.86
CA ALA A 100 21.00 8.03 8.76
C ALA A 100 22.23 8.32 9.64
N PHE A 101 22.26 7.77 10.87
CA PHE A 101 23.42 7.91 11.76
C PHE A 101 24.63 7.10 11.29
N GLN A 102 24.44 5.92 10.70
CA GLN A 102 25.53 5.07 10.22
C GLN A 102 26.22 5.65 8.99
N ILE A 103 25.47 6.31 8.07
CA ILE A 103 26.04 6.87 6.84
C ILE A 103 26.65 8.26 7.01
N ARG A 104 26.69 8.83 8.22
CA ARG A 104 27.40 10.08 8.47
C ARG A 104 28.91 9.91 8.18
N PRO A 105 29.55 10.88 7.54
CA PRO A 105 29.13 12.22 7.07
C PRO A 105 28.75 12.28 5.57
N VAL A 106 28.33 11.18 4.95
CA VAL A 106 28.01 11.12 3.51
C VAL A 106 26.90 12.11 3.16
N SER A 107 27.04 12.79 2.02
CA SER A 107 26.03 13.73 1.52
C SER A 107 24.68 13.04 1.37
N GLY A 108 23.61 13.67 1.91
CA GLY A 108 22.25 13.12 1.84
C GLY A 108 21.74 12.42 3.12
N TRP A 109 22.58 12.16 4.14
CA TRP A 109 22.14 11.54 5.38
C TRP A 109 20.97 12.29 6.05
N GLY A 110 20.94 13.62 5.90
CA GLY A 110 19.89 14.46 6.47
C GLY A 110 18.50 14.16 5.89
N TRP A 111 18.39 13.73 4.64
CA TRP A 111 17.11 13.34 4.03
C TRP A 111 16.55 12.07 4.66
N PHE A 112 17.42 11.08 4.92
CA PHE A 112 17.03 9.85 5.64
C PHE A 112 16.58 10.16 7.08
N LEU A 113 17.26 11.09 7.74
CA LEU A 113 16.87 11.51 9.08
C LEU A 113 15.53 12.25 9.08
N ALA A 114 15.32 13.17 8.14
CA ALA A 114 14.07 13.91 8.01
C ALA A 114 12.87 12.98 7.73
N ASP A 115 13.04 12.02 6.82
CA ASP A 115 12.02 11.00 6.51
C ASP A 115 11.75 10.09 7.73
N GLY A 116 12.80 9.66 8.44
CA GLY A 116 12.66 8.89 9.68
C GLY A 116 11.88 9.66 10.76
N ILE A 117 12.18 10.94 10.98
CA ILE A 117 11.45 11.78 11.94
C ILE A 117 9.99 11.98 11.49
N ALA A 118 9.74 12.26 10.22
CA ALA A 118 8.39 12.42 9.68
C ALA A 118 7.56 11.15 9.85
N SER A 119 8.14 9.99 9.54
CA SER A 119 7.50 8.68 9.71
C SER A 119 7.22 8.34 11.18
N LEU A 120 8.12 8.72 12.08
CA LEU A 120 7.95 8.56 13.53
C LEU A 120 6.76 9.39 14.03
N LEU A 121 6.72 10.67 13.66
CA LEU A 121 5.64 11.58 14.05
C LEU A 121 4.29 11.07 13.51
N LEU A 122 4.25 10.60 12.26
CA LEU A 122 3.04 10.04 11.67
C LEU A 122 2.58 8.79 12.41
N SER A 123 3.49 7.88 12.74
CA SER A 123 3.18 6.68 13.53
C SER A 123 2.59 7.03 14.89
N ILE A 124 3.21 7.97 15.62
CA ILE A 124 2.72 8.42 16.93
C ILE A 124 1.33 9.05 16.78
N LEU A 125 1.09 9.89 15.78
CA LEU A 125 -0.23 10.51 15.53
C LEU A 125 -1.31 9.47 15.27
N ILE A 126 -0.99 8.42 14.50
CA ILE A 126 -1.94 7.33 14.23
C ILE A 126 -2.23 6.57 15.51
N PHE A 127 -1.24 6.20 16.32
CA PHE A 127 -1.46 5.50 17.59
C PHE A 127 -2.19 6.35 18.62
N ALA A 128 -1.87 7.63 18.75
CA ALA A 128 -2.48 8.53 19.73
C ALA A 128 -3.99 8.72 19.51
N LYS A 129 -4.46 8.61 18.27
CA LYS A 129 -5.88 8.75 17.91
C LYS A 129 -6.54 7.42 17.51
N TRP A 130 -5.87 6.29 17.71
CA TRP A 130 -6.45 4.98 17.43
C TRP A 130 -7.60 4.66 18.41
N PRO A 131 -8.73 4.07 17.98
CA PRO A 131 -9.06 3.60 16.63
C PRO A 131 -9.64 4.67 15.69
N ALA A 132 -9.89 5.89 16.14
CA ALA A 132 -10.49 6.94 15.32
C ALA A 132 -9.64 7.32 14.09
N SER A 133 -8.31 7.19 14.20
CA SER A 133 -7.38 7.42 13.07
C SER A 133 -7.59 6.45 11.91
N SER A 134 -8.15 5.26 12.16
CA SER A 134 -8.41 4.27 11.12
C SER A 134 -9.41 4.76 10.05
N ILE A 135 -10.28 5.71 10.42
CA ILE A 135 -11.29 6.26 9.52
C ILE A 135 -10.64 6.98 8.33
N TRP A 136 -9.51 7.65 8.54
CA TRP A 136 -8.85 8.44 7.51
C TRP A 136 -7.50 7.89 7.03
N ALA A 137 -6.73 7.22 7.90
CA ALA A 137 -5.34 6.89 7.62
C ALA A 137 -5.17 5.99 6.39
N ILE A 138 -5.83 4.84 6.32
CA ILE A 138 -5.72 3.93 5.18
C ILE A 138 -6.36 4.54 3.93
N GLY A 139 -7.54 5.15 4.09
CA GLY A 139 -8.26 5.74 2.95
C GLY A 139 -7.49 6.86 2.27
N THR A 140 -6.88 7.78 3.03
CA THR A 140 -6.05 8.85 2.46
C THR A 140 -4.80 8.30 1.79
N LEU A 141 -4.13 7.31 2.38
CA LEU A 141 -2.96 6.67 1.77
C LEU A 141 -3.30 5.99 0.44
N VAL A 142 -4.39 5.23 0.41
CA VAL A 142 -4.90 4.62 -0.83
C VAL A 142 -5.26 5.68 -1.85
N GLY A 143 -5.95 6.75 -1.45
CA GLY A 143 -6.30 7.86 -2.33
C GLY A 143 -5.07 8.53 -2.94
N ILE A 144 -4.04 8.82 -2.14
CA ILE A 144 -2.77 9.37 -2.61
C ILE A 144 -2.07 8.40 -3.57
N ALA A 145 -2.02 7.11 -3.24
CA ALA A 145 -1.40 6.10 -4.10
C ALA A 145 -2.11 5.98 -5.45
N VAL A 146 -3.44 6.01 -5.48
CA VAL A 146 -4.22 5.98 -6.72
C VAL A 146 -4.03 7.27 -7.52
N LEU A 147 -4.03 8.43 -6.86
CA LEU A 147 -3.81 9.73 -7.50
C LEU A 147 -2.42 9.79 -8.17
N THR A 148 -1.37 9.44 -7.44
CA THR A 148 0.00 9.41 -7.97
C THR A 148 0.15 8.42 -9.13
N SER A 149 -0.47 7.25 -9.04
CA SER A 149 -0.51 6.27 -10.13
C SER A 149 -1.21 6.83 -11.38
N GLY A 150 -2.31 7.57 -11.20
CA GLY A 150 -3.02 8.25 -12.29
C GLY A 150 -2.16 9.32 -12.95
N MET A 151 -1.53 10.18 -12.15
CA MET A 151 -0.62 11.23 -12.65
C MET A 151 0.57 10.64 -13.40
N THR A 152 1.21 9.61 -12.88
CA THR A 152 2.33 8.93 -13.55
C THR A 152 1.93 8.41 -14.94
N ARG A 153 0.75 7.80 -15.05
CA ARG A 153 0.21 7.32 -16.34
C ARG A 153 -0.05 8.46 -17.33
N ILE A 154 -0.53 9.61 -16.86
CA ILE A 154 -0.73 10.81 -17.68
C ILE A 154 0.64 11.31 -18.19
N LEU A 155 1.63 11.44 -17.30
CA LEU A 155 2.98 11.91 -17.66
C LEU A 155 3.67 10.98 -18.66
N ILE A 156 3.61 9.67 -18.46
CA ILE A 156 4.17 8.68 -19.40
C ILE A 156 3.47 8.80 -20.76
N ALA A 157 2.15 8.86 -20.78
CA ALA A 157 1.37 8.94 -22.01
C ALA A 157 1.60 10.28 -22.77
N SER A 158 1.90 11.38 -22.07
CA SER A 158 2.27 12.65 -22.69
C SER A 158 3.71 12.64 -23.24
N GLY A 159 4.65 12.05 -22.47
CA GLY A 159 6.04 11.92 -22.89
C GLY A 159 6.22 11.07 -24.16
N ILE A 160 5.50 9.95 -24.26
CA ILE A 160 5.52 9.11 -25.48
C ILE A 160 5.00 9.87 -26.71
N ARG A 161 3.95 10.69 -26.55
CA ARG A 161 3.43 11.51 -27.66
C ARG A 161 4.41 12.61 -28.08
N GLY A 162 5.06 13.27 -27.13
CA GLY A 162 6.09 14.27 -27.42
C GLY A 162 7.31 13.67 -28.15
N GLY A 163 7.73 12.46 -27.77
CA GLY A 163 8.80 11.73 -28.46
C GLY A 163 8.42 11.30 -29.87
N ALA A 164 7.22 10.79 -30.08
CA ALA A 164 6.73 10.37 -31.39
C ALA A 164 6.63 11.55 -32.39
N SER A 165 6.12 12.69 -31.95
CA SER A 165 6.05 13.90 -32.80
C SER A 165 7.41 14.48 -33.12
N ALA A 166 8.38 14.39 -32.24
CA ALA A 166 9.75 14.81 -32.51
C ALA A 166 10.43 13.94 -33.57
N VAL A 167 10.25 12.63 -33.51
CA VAL A 167 10.75 11.68 -34.53
C VAL A 167 10.08 11.91 -35.87
N GLU A 168 8.76 12.10 -35.94
CA GLU A 168 8.03 12.38 -37.17
C GLU A 168 8.48 13.68 -37.82
N ASN A 169 8.75 14.72 -37.03
CA ASN A 169 9.28 15.98 -37.55
C ASN A 169 10.70 15.84 -38.15
N VAL A 170 11.57 15.06 -37.52
CA VAL A 170 12.91 14.77 -38.04
C VAL A 170 12.85 14.01 -39.37
N VAL A 171 11.97 13.01 -39.47
CA VAL A 171 11.80 12.22 -40.70
C VAL A 171 11.16 13.02 -41.83
N ARG A 172 10.33 14.02 -41.53
CA ARG A 172 9.69 14.85 -42.53
C ARG A 172 10.60 15.95 -43.12
N HIS A 173 11.70 16.28 -42.45
CA HIS A 173 12.66 17.29 -42.87
C HIS A 173 14.01 16.70 -43.33
N ALA A 174 14.15 15.38 -43.34
CA ALA A 174 15.27 14.63 -43.92
C ALA A 174 14.91 14.11 -45.31
#